data_4a7517ef84d16ec8e3a9240a4fb25b56
#
_entry.id   4a7517ef84d16ec8e3a9240a4fb25b56
#
_cell.length_a   1.000
_cell.length_b   1.000
_cell.length_c   1.000
_cell.angle_alpha   90.00
_cell.angle_beta   90.00
_cell.angle_gamma   90.00
#
_symmetry.space_group_name_H-M   'P 1'
#
loop_
_entity.id
_entity.type
_entity.pdbx_description
1 polymer ?
#
loop_
_entity_poly.entity_id
_entity_poly.type
_entity_poly.pdbx_seq_one_letter_code
_entity_poly.pdbx_strand_id
1 'polypeptide(L)'
;ATLARLHQDGLDADQLKSSQNYMLGQFPPTIETNGQIAARLADMLFHGLGPDDVNEYAARVTKVDAAAVRGAIERSFPQPDDLVIVLIGDAAKIREAVGKYGAVTEMKITDPRFAPAAK
;
A
#
# COMPACT_ATOMS: atom_id res chain seq x y z
N ALA A 1 10.04 0.90 13.32
CA ALA A 1 9.12 1.11 14.44
C ALA A 1 7.66 0.85 14.05
N THR A 2 7.06 1.58 13.07
CA THR A 2 5.63 1.44 12.73
C THR A 2 5.29 0.06 12.13
N LEU A 3 6.08 -0.42 11.18
CA LEU A 3 5.86 -1.71 10.54
C LEU A 3 5.95 -2.89 11.52
N ALA A 4 6.95 -2.86 12.41
CA ALA A 4 7.09 -3.88 13.45
C ALA A 4 5.87 -3.91 14.40
N ARG A 5 5.36 -2.73 14.78
CA ARG A 5 4.12 -2.64 15.58
C ARG A 5 2.91 -3.18 14.83
N LEU A 6 2.80 -2.88 13.51
CA LEU A 6 1.71 -3.39 12.70
C LEU A 6 1.67 -4.93 12.69
N HIS A 7 2.84 -5.58 12.54
CA HIS A 7 2.95 -7.04 12.62
C HIS A 7 2.68 -7.60 14.00
N GLN A 8 3.12 -6.90 15.05
CA GLN A 8 2.97 -7.35 16.44
C GLN A 8 1.54 -7.16 16.95
N ASP A 9 1.00 -5.95 16.80
CA ASP A 9 -0.24 -5.53 17.44
C ASP A 9 -1.45 -5.66 16.51
N GLY A 10 -1.24 -5.56 15.17
CA GLY A 10 -2.32 -5.43 14.20
C GLY A 10 -3.03 -4.09 14.31
N LEU A 11 -4.34 -4.09 14.06
CA LEU A 11 -5.23 -2.96 14.33
C LEU A 11 -6.09 -3.25 15.55
N ASP A 12 -6.27 -2.26 16.40
CA ASP A 12 -7.28 -2.32 17.45
C ASP A 12 -8.71 -2.08 16.88
N ALA A 13 -9.72 -2.27 17.71
CA ALA A 13 -11.12 -2.16 17.30
C ALA A 13 -11.49 -0.76 16.78
N ASP A 14 -10.96 0.28 17.41
CA ASP A 14 -11.25 1.67 17.03
C ASP A 14 -10.56 2.03 15.72
N GLN A 15 -9.32 1.59 15.51
CA GLN A 15 -8.58 1.74 14.27
C GLN A 15 -9.27 1.02 13.11
N LEU A 16 -9.71 -0.22 13.33
CA LEU A 16 -10.47 -0.97 12.33
C LEU A 16 -11.75 -0.25 11.96
N LYS A 17 -12.53 0.17 12.97
CA LYS A 17 -13.80 0.88 12.76
C LYS A 17 -13.60 2.22 12.05
N SER A 18 -12.58 2.97 12.45
CA SER A 18 -12.21 4.24 11.78
C SER A 18 -11.86 4.01 10.32
N SER A 19 -11.05 2.98 10.02
CA SER A 19 -10.68 2.62 8.65
C SER A 19 -11.88 2.20 7.81
N GLN A 20 -12.79 1.40 8.35
CA GLN A 20 -14.04 1.03 7.69
C GLN A 20 -14.89 2.26 7.37
N ASN A 21 -15.08 3.15 8.34
CA ASN A 21 -15.86 4.38 8.16
C ASN A 21 -15.22 5.28 7.09
N TYR A 22 -13.89 5.40 7.08
CA TYR A 22 -13.17 6.14 6.06
C TYR A 22 -13.42 5.57 4.65
N MET A 23 -13.26 4.26 4.48
CA MET A 23 -13.50 3.60 3.19
C MET A 23 -14.95 3.77 2.71
N LEU A 24 -15.92 3.62 3.62
CA LEU A 24 -17.32 3.81 3.30
C LEU A 24 -17.65 5.26 2.91
N GLY A 25 -17.03 6.23 3.58
CA GLY A 25 -17.21 7.65 3.28
C GLY A 25 -16.55 8.09 1.96
N GLN A 26 -15.44 7.44 1.57
CA GLN A 26 -14.73 7.75 0.33
C GLN A 26 -15.35 7.09 -0.91
N PHE A 27 -16.18 6.08 -0.75
CA PHE A 27 -16.71 5.34 -1.90
C PHE A 27 -17.75 6.13 -2.72
N PRO A 28 -18.81 6.75 -2.14
CA PRO A 28 -19.82 7.47 -2.91
C PRO A 28 -19.25 8.55 -3.84
N PRO A 29 -18.28 9.39 -3.42
CA PRO A 29 -17.67 10.39 -4.30
C PRO A 29 -16.99 9.81 -5.56
N THR A 30 -16.68 8.51 -5.56
CA THR A 30 -16.03 7.86 -6.72
C THR A 30 -16.99 7.48 -7.83
N ILE A 31 -18.30 7.58 -7.61
CA ILE A 31 -19.39 7.19 -8.54
C ILE A 31 -20.48 8.26 -8.66
N GLU A 32 -20.14 9.54 -8.42
CA GLU A 32 -21.12 10.66 -8.47
C GLU A 32 -21.41 11.14 -9.88
N THR A 33 -20.45 11.10 -10.79
CA THR A 33 -20.61 11.60 -12.15
C THR A 33 -20.72 10.47 -13.17
N ASN A 34 -21.37 10.74 -14.31
CA ASN A 34 -21.47 9.79 -15.40
C ASN A 34 -20.08 9.29 -15.88
N GLY A 35 -19.08 10.18 -15.89
CA GLY A 35 -17.71 9.80 -16.26
C GLY A 35 -17.08 8.83 -15.26
N GLN A 36 -17.27 9.05 -13.97
CA GLN A 36 -16.79 8.14 -12.91
C GLN A 36 -17.50 6.79 -12.98
N ILE A 37 -18.83 6.80 -13.19
CA ILE A 37 -19.59 5.55 -13.35
C ILE A 37 -19.10 4.78 -14.58
N ALA A 38 -18.91 5.45 -15.71
CA ALA A 38 -18.41 4.81 -16.93
C ALA A 38 -17.00 4.23 -16.73
N ALA A 39 -16.09 4.96 -16.08
CA ALA A 39 -14.76 4.48 -15.76
C ALA A 39 -14.81 3.26 -14.83
N ARG A 40 -15.66 3.30 -13.80
CA ARG A 40 -15.85 2.17 -12.89
C ARG A 40 -16.38 0.93 -13.60
N LEU A 41 -17.37 1.09 -14.48
CA LEU A 41 -17.91 -0.02 -15.27
C LEU A 41 -16.87 -0.61 -16.22
N ALA A 42 -16.06 0.21 -16.87
CA ALA A 42 -14.98 -0.26 -17.73
C ALA A 42 -13.93 -1.07 -16.93
N ASP A 43 -13.55 -0.60 -15.75
CA ASP A 43 -12.63 -1.29 -14.85
C ASP A 43 -13.21 -2.65 -14.38
N MET A 44 -14.48 -2.65 -13.97
CA MET A 44 -15.18 -3.88 -13.58
C MET A 44 -15.21 -4.90 -14.71
N LEU A 45 -15.53 -4.48 -15.92
CA LEU A 45 -15.56 -5.36 -17.10
C LEU A 45 -14.17 -5.91 -17.42
N PHE A 46 -13.13 -5.06 -17.34
CA PHE A 46 -11.76 -5.46 -17.56
C PHE A 46 -11.30 -6.54 -16.58
N HIS A 47 -11.70 -6.43 -15.32
CA HIS A 47 -11.36 -7.40 -14.27
C HIS A 47 -12.36 -8.56 -14.12
N GLY A 48 -13.40 -8.62 -14.96
CA GLY A 48 -14.42 -9.69 -14.90
C GLY A 48 -15.30 -9.59 -13.64
N LEU A 49 -15.47 -8.39 -13.07
CA LEU A 49 -16.29 -8.13 -11.90
C LEU A 49 -17.74 -7.84 -12.30
N GLY A 50 -18.68 -8.33 -11.49
CA GLY A 50 -20.11 -8.07 -11.66
C GLY A 50 -20.63 -6.86 -10.90
N PRO A 51 -21.94 -6.52 -11.03
CA PRO A 51 -22.56 -5.41 -10.32
C PRO A 51 -22.42 -5.46 -8.78
N ASP A 52 -22.23 -6.64 -8.24
CA ASP A 52 -22.03 -6.85 -6.79
C ASP A 52 -20.77 -6.17 -6.28
N ASP A 53 -19.81 -5.87 -7.17
CA ASP A 53 -18.60 -5.13 -6.77
C ASP A 53 -18.93 -3.74 -6.24
N VAL A 54 -19.94 -3.09 -6.76
CA VAL A 54 -20.46 -1.80 -6.27
C VAL A 54 -21.55 -2.00 -5.22
N ASN A 55 -22.53 -2.86 -5.51
CA ASN A 55 -23.74 -3.00 -4.69
C ASN A 55 -23.44 -3.56 -3.29
N GLU A 56 -22.47 -4.46 -3.19
CA GLU A 56 -22.09 -5.09 -1.92
C GLU A 56 -20.85 -4.47 -1.27
N TYR A 57 -20.31 -3.37 -1.83
CA TYR A 57 -19.09 -2.76 -1.33
C TYR A 57 -19.17 -2.47 0.18
N ALA A 58 -20.24 -1.82 0.62
CA ALA A 58 -20.43 -1.47 2.02
C ALA A 58 -20.51 -2.71 2.92
N ALA A 59 -21.23 -3.73 2.48
CA ALA A 59 -21.37 -4.97 3.24
C ALA A 59 -20.02 -5.71 3.34
N ARG A 60 -19.23 -5.75 2.26
CA ARG A 60 -17.89 -6.36 2.27
C ARG A 60 -16.93 -5.62 3.18
N VAL A 61 -16.89 -4.29 3.12
CA VAL A 61 -16.04 -3.48 4.01
C VAL A 61 -16.41 -3.71 5.48
N THR A 62 -17.70 -3.68 5.80
CA THR A 62 -18.19 -3.86 7.19
C THR A 62 -17.92 -5.26 7.72
N LYS A 63 -17.87 -6.27 6.84
CA LYS A 63 -17.63 -7.67 7.22
C LYS A 63 -16.17 -7.97 7.59
N VAL A 64 -15.24 -7.10 7.21
CA VAL A 64 -13.82 -7.29 7.53
C VAL A 64 -13.62 -7.20 9.04
N ASP A 65 -13.11 -8.24 9.64
CA ASP A 65 -12.80 -8.30 11.07
C ASP A 65 -11.30 -8.21 11.35
N ALA A 66 -10.92 -8.14 12.62
CA ALA A 66 -9.52 -8.03 13.03
C ALA A 66 -8.69 -9.26 12.62
N ALA A 67 -9.29 -10.44 12.54
CA ALA A 67 -8.58 -11.66 12.13
C ALA A 67 -8.25 -11.61 10.63
N ALA A 68 -9.20 -11.17 9.80
CA ALA A 68 -8.98 -10.96 8.37
C ALA A 68 -7.88 -9.92 8.10
N VAL A 69 -7.89 -8.80 8.87
CA VAL A 69 -6.85 -7.77 8.78
C VAL A 69 -5.48 -8.33 9.17
N ARG A 70 -5.38 -9.07 10.28
CA ARG A 70 -4.12 -9.70 10.69
C ARG A 70 -3.58 -10.65 9.63
N GLY A 71 -4.41 -11.52 9.08
CA GLY A 71 -3.99 -12.40 7.99
C GLY A 71 -3.57 -11.65 6.72
N ALA A 72 -4.17 -10.50 6.42
CA ALA A 72 -3.74 -9.65 5.31
C ALA A 72 -2.38 -8.98 5.59
N ILE A 73 -2.15 -8.51 6.82
CA ILE A 73 -0.86 -7.94 7.24
C ILE A 73 0.25 -8.98 7.06
N GLU A 74 0.05 -10.19 7.56
CA GLU A 74 1.04 -11.28 7.48
C GLU A 74 1.39 -11.67 6.03
N ARG A 75 0.42 -11.65 5.11
CA ARG A 75 0.63 -12.03 3.71
C ARG A 75 1.15 -10.92 2.82
N SER A 76 0.81 -9.66 3.11
CA SER A 76 0.96 -8.57 2.15
C SER A 76 1.96 -7.49 2.57
N PHE A 77 2.24 -7.37 3.86
CA PHE A 77 3.20 -6.39 4.33
C PHE A 77 4.58 -7.05 4.53
N PRO A 78 5.64 -6.41 4.04
CA PRO A 78 7.00 -6.94 4.22
C PRO A 78 7.36 -6.95 5.70
N GLN A 79 8.20 -7.90 6.09
CA GLN A 79 8.85 -7.86 7.40
C GLN A 79 9.83 -6.67 7.45
N PRO A 80 10.15 -6.14 8.64
CA PRO A 80 11.10 -5.04 8.76
C PRO A 80 12.46 -5.28 8.09
N ASP A 81 12.89 -6.51 8.02
CA ASP A 81 14.17 -6.91 7.43
C ASP A 81 14.11 -7.13 5.90
N ASP A 82 12.89 -7.17 5.32
CA ASP A 82 12.66 -7.35 3.87
C ASP A 82 12.47 -6.01 3.15
N LEU A 83 12.76 -4.89 3.81
CA LEU A 83 12.56 -3.57 3.24
C LEU A 83 13.63 -3.21 2.23
N VAL A 84 13.21 -2.70 1.07
CA VAL A 84 14.08 -2.01 0.12
C VAL A 84 13.89 -0.50 0.31
N ILE A 85 14.98 0.18 0.68
CA ILE A 85 14.97 1.63 0.91
C ILE A 85 15.65 2.29 -0.29
N VAL A 86 14.91 3.11 -1.03
CA VAL A 86 15.44 3.90 -2.15
C VAL A 86 15.55 5.35 -1.73
N LEU A 87 16.75 5.92 -1.86
CA LEU A 87 17.02 7.33 -1.53
C LEU A 87 17.62 8.02 -2.74
N ILE A 88 17.09 9.19 -3.06
CA ILE A 88 17.60 10.03 -4.16
C ILE A 88 18.20 11.29 -3.53
N GLY A 89 19.48 11.52 -3.80
CA GLY A 89 20.18 12.69 -3.26
C GLY A 89 21.66 12.71 -3.61
N ASP A 90 22.37 13.66 -3.00
CA ASP A 90 23.83 13.74 -3.10
C ASP A 90 24.46 12.61 -2.28
N ALA A 91 24.93 11.56 -2.96
CA ALA A 91 25.49 10.36 -2.33
C ALA A 91 26.64 10.70 -1.36
N ALA A 92 27.45 11.71 -1.65
CA ALA A 92 28.54 12.10 -0.79
C ALA A 92 28.07 12.63 0.58
N LYS A 93 26.88 13.24 0.62
CA LYS A 93 26.30 13.79 1.85
C LYS A 93 25.48 12.79 2.65
N ILE A 94 24.85 11.83 1.99
CA ILE A 94 23.89 10.92 2.66
C ILE A 94 24.47 9.54 2.99
N ARG A 95 25.56 9.12 2.33
CA ARG A 95 26.14 7.77 2.44
C ARG A 95 26.33 7.30 3.88
N GLU A 96 26.97 8.12 4.70
CA GLU A 96 27.22 7.77 6.10
C GLU A 96 25.91 7.61 6.89
N ALA A 97 24.99 8.55 6.72
CA ALA A 97 23.71 8.53 7.42
C ALA A 97 22.82 7.35 7.05
N VAL A 98 22.90 6.86 5.81
CA VAL A 98 22.06 5.73 5.33
C VAL A 98 22.70 4.37 5.59
N GLY A 99 24.01 4.30 5.74
CA GLY A 99 24.73 3.04 6.04
C GLY A 99 24.22 2.29 7.28
N LYS A 100 23.62 3.01 8.24
CA LYS A 100 23.00 2.43 9.43
C LYS A 100 21.73 1.60 9.15
N TYR A 101 21.15 1.71 7.97
CA TYR A 101 19.94 0.96 7.58
C TYR A 101 20.25 -0.32 6.81
N GLY A 102 21.46 -0.53 6.36
CA GLY A 102 21.88 -1.72 5.64
C GLY A 102 23.00 -1.46 4.63
N ALA A 103 23.29 -2.45 3.81
CA ALA A 103 24.26 -2.34 2.72
C ALA A 103 23.76 -1.33 1.67
N VAL A 104 24.61 -0.36 1.33
CA VAL A 104 24.27 0.69 0.36
C VAL A 104 24.77 0.30 -1.04
N THR A 105 23.86 0.30 -2.00
CA THR A 105 24.18 0.18 -3.43
C THR A 105 23.91 1.52 -4.09
N GLU A 106 24.98 2.13 -4.65
CA GLU A 106 24.85 3.42 -5.32
C GLU A 106 24.65 3.23 -6.83
N MET A 107 23.71 3.99 -7.38
CA MET A 107 23.45 4.06 -8.81
C MET A 107 23.41 5.53 -9.25
N LYS A 108 23.92 5.81 -10.45
CA LYS A 108 23.82 7.17 -11.02
C LYS A 108 22.45 7.32 -11.70
N ILE A 109 21.72 8.36 -11.37
CA ILE A 109 20.42 8.66 -12.00
C ILE A 109 20.55 8.90 -13.53
N THR A 110 21.75 9.24 -13.98
CA THR A 110 22.06 9.43 -15.41
C THR A 110 22.51 8.15 -16.12
N ASP A 111 22.62 7.02 -15.42
CA ASP A 111 22.94 5.74 -16.06
C ASP A 111 21.70 5.22 -16.80
N PRO A 112 21.73 5.08 -18.13
CA PRO A 112 20.56 4.65 -18.91
C PRO A 112 20.13 3.21 -18.60
N ARG A 113 21.00 2.40 -18.01
CA ARG A 113 20.69 1.03 -17.61
C ARG A 113 20.21 0.93 -16.17
N PHE A 114 20.34 2.02 -15.42
CA PHE A 114 20.02 2.07 -14.00
C PHE A 114 20.60 0.87 -13.22
N ALA A 115 21.86 0.57 -13.50
CA ALA A 115 22.58 -0.55 -12.91
C ALA A 115 23.54 -0.07 -11.81
N PRO A 116 23.82 -0.91 -10.77
CA PRO A 116 24.84 -0.60 -9.77
C PRO A 116 26.18 -0.29 -10.44
N ALA A 117 26.90 0.66 -9.86
CA ALA A 117 28.27 0.91 -10.28
C ALA A 117 29.08 -0.39 -10.15
N ALA A 118 29.84 -0.74 -11.18
CA ALA A 118 30.78 -1.87 -11.10
C ALA A 118 31.76 -1.60 -9.95
N LYS A 119 31.96 -2.61 -9.11
CA LYS A 119 32.93 -2.54 -8.00
C LYS A 119 34.34 -2.49 -8.56
#